data_a537f2669de19696d58f8f02d6ed4c57
#
_entry.id   a537f2669de19696d58f8f02d6ed4c57
#
_cell.length_a   1.000
_cell.length_b   1.000
_cell.length_c   1.000
_cell.angle_alpha   90.00
_cell.angle_beta   90.00
_cell.angle_gamma   90.00
#
_symmetry.space_group_name_H-M   'P 1'
#
loop_
_entity.id
_entity.type
_entity.pdbx_description
1 polymer ?
#
loop_
_entity_poly.entity_id
_entity_poly.type
_entity_poly.pdbx_seq_one_letter_code
_entity_poly.pdbx_strand_id
1 'polypeptide(L)'
;MEKLLREMHAWMADYMRSFYTEDEEVQQAIRMKEVHTGYVTSIAVELAKHLHLSAHDVQLAEIMGLFHDVGRFRQFTLYRTFNDAVSEDHAALGLKVLDELPFLARLVPEDEALVRFSILNHNKKVIAPTEDARQLFFARLLRDADKLDIFRVLRPFLAPSDGTGVSPDFLEKFIAGEQVDYTKIRTMDDRKLVRLMWVYDVNFSWTLQRVKERGYIEDIIAHLPEDPRMALGIERLHAYVEKKCAKEDAAPAEVLQRGK
;
A
#
# COMPACT_ATOMS: atom_id res chain seq x y z
N MET A 1 -3.51 22.02 13.12
CA MET A 1 -3.60 20.81 12.28
C MET A 1 -5.05 20.45 11.92
N GLU A 2 -5.99 20.30 12.86
CA GLU A 2 -7.38 19.83 12.59
C GLU A 2 -8.15 20.63 11.53
N LYS A 3 -8.03 21.99 11.54
CA LYS A 3 -8.68 22.81 10.52
C LYS A 3 -8.11 22.51 9.13
N LEU A 4 -6.79 22.42 9.02
CA LEU A 4 -6.11 22.11 7.77
C LEU A 4 -6.52 20.74 7.25
N LEU A 5 -6.60 19.73 8.11
CA LEU A 5 -7.01 18.38 7.76
C LEU A 5 -8.45 18.34 7.23
N ARG A 6 -9.37 19.05 7.85
CA ARG A 6 -10.75 19.18 7.33
C ARG A 6 -10.79 19.82 5.92
N GLU A 7 -9.99 20.85 5.69
CA GLU A 7 -9.86 21.49 4.36
C GLU A 7 -9.30 20.50 3.33
N MET A 8 -8.29 19.70 3.69
CA MET A 8 -7.71 18.66 2.86
C MET A 8 -8.74 17.59 2.47
N HIS A 9 -9.51 17.09 3.43
CA HIS A 9 -10.59 16.10 3.18
C HIS A 9 -11.68 16.68 2.25
N ALA A 10 -12.12 17.93 2.49
CA ALA A 10 -13.12 18.56 1.65
C ALA A 10 -12.61 18.73 0.21
N TRP A 11 -11.37 19.20 0.05
CA TRP A 11 -10.74 19.34 -1.25
C TRP A 11 -10.60 17.98 -1.96
N MET A 12 -10.13 16.94 -1.26
CA MET A 12 -9.96 15.62 -1.85
C MET A 12 -11.29 15.03 -2.32
N ALA A 13 -12.37 15.22 -1.55
CA ALA A 13 -13.70 14.79 -1.96
C ALA A 13 -14.18 15.51 -3.23
N ASP A 14 -13.95 16.82 -3.35
CA ASP A 14 -14.28 17.59 -4.56
C ASP A 14 -13.39 17.19 -5.73
N TYR A 15 -12.09 16.99 -5.49
CA TYR A 15 -11.14 16.53 -6.50
C TYR A 15 -11.54 15.16 -7.08
N MET A 16 -11.88 14.19 -6.24
CA MET A 16 -12.35 12.87 -6.71
C MET A 16 -13.62 13.00 -7.55
N ARG A 17 -14.59 13.81 -7.10
CA ARG A 17 -15.85 14.05 -7.84
C ARG A 17 -15.62 14.72 -9.19
N SER A 18 -14.60 15.55 -9.35
CA SER A 18 -14.29 16.19 -10.62
C SER A 18 -13.90 15.23 -11.76
N PHE A 19 -13.58 13.97 -11.42
CA PHE A 19 -13.28 12.91 -12.38
C PHE A 19 -14.48 12.02 -12.70
N TYR A 20 -15.66 12.25 -12.11
CA TYR A 20 -16.84 11.46 -12.41
C TYR A 20 -17.28 11.67 -13.85
N THR A 21 -17.68 10.58 -14.49
CA THR A 21 -18.02 10.54 -15.91
C THR A 21 -19.10 9.49 -16.19
N GLU A 22 -19.73 9.58 -17.37
CA GLU A 22 -20.65 8.57 -17.89
C GLU A 22 -19.92 7.37 -18.52
N ASP A 23 -18.61 7.46 -18.76
CA ASP A 23 -17.78 6.34 -19.19
C ASP A 23 -17.67 5.32 -18.03
N GLU A 24 -18.33 4.18 -18.16
CA GLU A 24 -18.46 3.19 -17.10
C GLU A 24 -17.11 2.65 -16.62
N GLU A 25 -16.15 2.43 -17.52
CA GLU A 25 -14.82 1.92 -17.19
C GLU A 25 -14.06 2.92 -16.31
N VAL A 26 -14.05 4.19 -16.74
CA VAL A 26 -13.42 5.26 -15.95
C VAL A 26 -14.12 5.43 -14.62
N GLN A 27 -15.46 5.47 -14.62
CA GLN A 27 -16.24 5.67 -13.40
C GLN A 27 -16.01 4.55 -12.38
N GLN A 28 -15.90 3.27 -12.82
CA GLN A 28 -15.57 2.15 -11.93
C GLN A 28 -14.15 2.27 -11.37
N ALA A 29 -13.18 2.66 -12.20
CA ALA A 29 -11.80 2.87 -11.78
C ALA A 29 -11.68 4.00 -10.74
N ILE A 30 -12.35 5.14 -10.98
CA ILE A 30 -12.40 6.27 -10.06
C ILE A 30 -13.04 5.87 -8.73
N ARG A 31 -14.21 5.20 -8.75
CA ARG A 31 -14.87 4.74 -7.52
C ARG A 31 -14.03 3.74 -6.73
N MET A 32 -13.36 2.83 -7.42
CA MET A 32 -12.46 1.88 -6.76
C MET A 32 -11.35 2.64 -6.00
N LYS A 33 -10.74 3.66 -6.62
CA LYS A 33 -9.69 4.46 -5.98
C LYS A 33 -10.21 5.39 -4.89
N GLU A 34 -11.42 5.92 -5.01
CA GLU A 34 -12.09 6.68 -3.96
C GLU A 34 -12.28 5.82 -2.70
N VAL A 35 -12.83 4.61 -2.87
CA VAL A 35 -13.03 3.65 -1.76
C VAL A 35 -11.70 3.21 -1.16
N HIS A 36 -10.71 2.91 -2.00
CA HIS A 36 -9.36 2.54 -1.57
C HIS A 36 -8.71 3.65 -0.75
N THR A 37 -8.74 4.89 -1.21
CA THR A 37 -8.21 6.05 -0.47
C THR A 37 -8.82 6.16 0.92
N GLY A 38 -10.15 5.99 1.05
CA GLY A 38 -10.83 6.02 2.34
C GLY A 38 -10.34 4.92 3.30
N TYR A 39 -10.20 3.69 2.80
CA TYR A 39 -9.68 2.58 3.61
C TYR A 39 -8.22 2.77 4.01
N VAL A 40 -7.35 3.18 3.08
CA VAL A 40 -5.92 3.41 3.38
C VAL A 40 -5.76 4.52 4.41
N THR A 41 -6.54 5.61 4.31
CA THR A 41 -6.56 6.67 5.31
C THR A 41 -6.92 6.14 6.69
N SER A 42 -8.00 5.36 6.79
CA SER A 42 -8.45 4.77 8.06
C SER A 42 -7.40 3.81 8.63
N ILE A 43 -6.82 2.95 7.80
CA ILE A 43 -5.80 1.97 8.20
C ILE A 43 -4.53 2.69 8.70
N ALA A 44 -4.09 3.76 8.02
CA ALA A 44 -2.93 4.53 8.44
C ALA A 44 -3.14 5.16 9.83
N VAL A 45 -4.34 5.70 10.08
CA VAL A 45 -4.74 6.24 11.39
C VAL A 45 -4.80 5.14 12.46
N GLU A 46 -5.39 3.99 12.13
CA GLU A 46 -5.49 2.87 13.08
C GLU A 46 -4.10 2.32 13.46
N LEU A 47 -3.22 2.14 12.46
CA LEU A 47 -1.85 1.68 12.69
C LEU A 47 -1.04 2.70 13.49
N ALA A 48 -1.17 4.00 13.18
CA ALA A 48 -0.50 5.06 13.94
C ALA A 48 -0.94 5.08 15.43
N LYS A 49 -2.24 4.89 15.69
CA LYS A 49 -2.77 4.78 17.06
C LYS A 49 -2.30 3.51 17.77
N HIS A 50 -2.26 2.37 17.07
CA HIS A 50 -1.72 1.12 17.61
C HIS A 50 -0.25 1.25 18.02
N LEU A 51 0.53 2.00 17.26
CA LEU A 51 1.94 2.30 17.54
C LEU A 51 2.12 3.41 18.60
N HIS A 52 1.04 3.86 19.25
CA HIS A 52 1.03 4.89 20.27
C HIS A 52 1.69 6.21 19.84
N LEU A 53 1.54 6.59 18.58
CA LEU A 53 2.06 7.84 18.07
C LEU A 53 1.31 9.04 18.67
N SER A 54 1.94 10.22 18.66
CA SER A 54 1.33 11.47 19.11
C SER A 54 0.09 11.81 18.28
N ALA A 55 -0.82 12.62 18.81
CA ALA A 55 -1.99 13.09 18.07
C ALA A 55 -1.58 13.83 16.76
N HIS A 56 -0.46 14.54 16.80
CA HIS A 56 0.12 15.20 15.63
C HIS A 56 0.57 14.19 14.57
N ASP A 57 1.28 13.14 14.97
CA ASP A 57 1.77 12.10 14.07
C ASP A 57 0.63 11.25 13.48
N VAL A 58 -0.43 11.01 14.25
CA VAL A 58 -1.66 10.38 13.74
C VAL A 58 -2.28 11.23 12.63
N GLN A 59 -2.33 12.56 12.79
CA GLN A 59 -2.83 13.46 11.75
C GLN A 59 -1.91 13.48 10.50
N LEU A 60 -0.60 13.36 10.67
CA LEU A 60 0.31 13.20 9.52
C LEU A 60 0.10 11.88 8.78
N ALA A 61 -0.09 10.77 9.50
CA ALA A 61 -0.44 9.49 8.90
C ALA A 61 -1.76 9.57 8.12
N GLU A 62 -2.77 10.32 8.65
CA GLU A 62 -4.04 10.58 7.98
C GLU A 62 -3.84 11.36 6.67
N ILE A 63 -3.02 12.42 6.68
CA ILE A 63 -2.67 13.21 5.47
C ILE A 63 -2.00 12.31 4.42
N MET A 64 -1.05 11.48 4.84
CA MET A 64 -0.34 10.56 3.93
C MET A 64 -1.30 9.56 3.31
N GLY A 65 -2.17 8.92 4.10
CA GLY A 65 -3.19 8.00 3.59
C GLY A 65 -4.17 8.68 2.64
N LEU A 66 -4.60 9.91 2.95
CA LEU A 66 -5.53 10.69 2.12
C LEU A 66 -4.96 11.01 0.74
N PHE A 67 -3.67 11.30 0.65
CA PHE A 67 -3.05 11.81 -0.57
C PHE A 67 -2.13 10.81 -1.29
N HIS A 68 -1.88 9.62 -0.76
CA HIS A 68 -0.92 8.69 -1.36
C HIS A 68 -1.20 8.40 -2.84
N ASP A 69 -2.46 8.24 -3.18
CA ASP A 69 -2.95 7.87 -4.51
C ASP A 69 -3.65 9.04 -5.26
N VAL A 70 -3.49 10.30 -4.82
CA VAL A 70 -4.11 11.46 -5.47
C VAL A 70 -3.78 11.54 -6.98
N GLY A 71 -2.60 11.10 -7.37
CA GLY A 71 -2.17 11.05 -8.78
C GLY A 71 -2.91 10.01 -9.63
N ARG A 72 -3.50 8.97 -9.02
CA ARG A 72 -4.21 7.88 -9.73
C ARG A 72 -5.43 8.37 -10.50
N PHE A 73 -6.09 9.39 -10.02
CA PHE A 73 -7.26 9.99 -10.67
C PHE A 73 -6.86 10.61 -12.02
N ARG A 74 -5.80 11.43 -12.06
CA ARG A 74 -5.23 11.95 -13.31
C ARG A 74 -4.65 10.84 -14.18
N GLN A 75 -3.90 9.92 -13.60
CA GLN A 75 -3.27 8.82 -14.33
C GLN A 75 -4.30 8.02 -15.13
N PHE A 76 -5.36 7.53 -14.47
CA PHE A 76 -6.35 6.71 -15.16
C PHE A 76 -7.12 7.49 -16.22
N THR A 77 -7.48 8.74 -15.96
CA THR A 77 -8.18 9.59 -16.92
C THR A 77 -7.35 9.85 -18.18
N LEU A 78 -6.02 10.02 -18.03
CA LEU A 78 -5.12 10.31 -19.15
C LEU A 78 -4.68 9.05 -19.90
N TYR A 79 -4.41 7.96 -19.17
CA TYR A 79 -3.72 6.79 -19.73
C TYR A 79 -4.56 5.51 -19.73
N ARG A 80 -5.77 5.52 -19.15
CA ARG A 80 -6.66 4.36 -19.04
C ARG A 80 -5.99 3.14 -18.38
N THR A 81 -5.02 3.36 -17.50
CA THR A 81 -4.30 2.31 -16.79
C THR A 81 -3.75 2.80 -15.47
N PHE A 82 -3.63 1.88 -14.51
CA PHE A 82 -2.90 2.08 -13.25
C PHE A 82 -1.46 1.51 -13.29
N ASN A 83 -0.99 1.10 -14.47
CA ASN A 83 0.36 0.55 -14.61
C ASN A 83 1.37 1.67 -14.84
N ASP A 84 2.16 1.99 -13.82
CA ASP A 84 3.17 3.05 -13.86
C ASP A 84 4.24 2.81 -14.95
N ALA A 85 4.50 1.56 -15.32
CA ALA A 85 5.53 1.22 -16.32
C ALA A 85 5.15 1.63 -17.75
N VAL A 86 3.86 1.80 -18.04
CA VAL A 86 3.35 2.18 -19.37
C VAL A 86 2.60 3.51 -19.36
N SER A 87 2.69 4.25 -18.25
CA SER A 87 2.08 5.57 -18.08
C SER A 87 3.04 6.53 -17.37
N GLU A 88 2.68 7.02 -16.20
CA GLU A 88 3.50 7.90 -15.36
C GLU A 88 3.49 7.36 -13.93
N ASP A 89 4.59 7.53 -13.19
CA ASP A 89 4.66 7.21 -11.78
C ASP A 89 3.61 7.99 -11.00
N HIS A 90 2.60 7.29 -10.45
CA HIS A 90 1.46 7.93 -9.81
C HIS A 90 1.82 8.67 -8.52
N ALA A 91 2.85 8.24 -7.79
CA ALA A 91 3.30 8.92 -6.59
C ALA A 91 3.94 10.27 -6.95
N ALA A 92 4.78 10.30 -7.98
CA ALA A 92 5.37 11.53 -8.51
C ALA A 92 4.28 12.45 -9.10
N LEU A 93 3.33 11.89 -9.84
CA LEU A 93 2.17 12.63 -10.35
C LEU A 93 1.32 13.21 -9.22
N GLY A 94 1.14 12.45 -8.13
CA GLY A 94 0.45 12.90 -6.92
C GLY A 94 1.13 14.10 -6.27
N LEU A 95 2.46 14.10 -6.17
CA LEU A 95 3.19 15.27 -5.66
C LEU A 95 3.05 16.50 -6.56
N LYS A 96 3.03 16.33 -7.90
CA LYS A 96 2.73 17.45 -8.82
C LYS A 96 1.34 18.04 -8.57
N VAL A 97 0.33 17.21 -8.28
CA VAL A 97 -1.01 17.69 -7.91
C VAL A 97 -0.96 18.46 -6.60
N LEU A 98 -0.23 17.98 -5.59
CA LEU A 98 -0.11 18.63 -4.29
C LEU A 98 0.70 19.94 -4.36
N ASP A 99 1.64 20.06 -5.29
CA ASP A 99 2.41 21.30 -5.53
C ASP A 99 1.56 22.43 -6.10
N GLU A 100 0.42 22.13 -6.73
CA GLU A 100 -0.55 23.11 -7.19
C GLU A 100 -1.40 23.68 -6.03
N LEU A 101 -1.26 23.14 -4.80
CA LEU A 101 -2.12 23.43 -3.64
C LEU A 101 -1.34 24.02 -2.48
N PRO A 102 -1.96 24.86 -1.65
CA PRO A 102 -1.28 25.49 -0.53
C PRO A 102 -1.16 24.58 0.70
N PHE A 103 -1.56 23.30 0.63
CA PHE A 103 -1.74 22.47 1.81
C PHE A 103 -0.41 22.08 2.47
N LEU A 104 0.52 21.54 1.68
CA LEU A 104 1.80 21.08 2.23
C LEU A 104 2.65 22.23 2.73
N ALA A 105 2.64 23.38 2.04
CA ALA A 105 3.33 24.59 2.47
C ALA A 105 2.80 25.21 3.79
N ARG A 106 1.66 24.74 4.29
CA ARG A 106 1.10 25.15 5.61
C ARG A 106 1.56 24.22 6.75
N LEU A 107 2.25 23.13 6.44
CA LEU A 107 2.95 22.29 7.42
C LEU A 107 4.29 22.93 7.77
N VAL A 108 4.87 22.55 8.91
CA VAL A 108 6.27 22.88 9.18
C VAL A 108 7.18 22.12 8.19
N PRO A 109 8.35 22.66 7.85
CA PRO A 109 9.19 22.09 6.77
C PRO A 109 9.53 20.61 6.97
N GLU A 110 9.74 20.17 8.21
CA GLU A 110 10.05 18.78 8.55
C GLU A 110 8.86 17.85 8.28
N ASP A 111 7.63 18.28 8.57
CA ASP A 111 6.42 17.50 8.33
C ASP A 111 6.06 17.48 6.84
N GLU A 112 6.26 18.59 6.13
CA GLU A 112 6.12 18.63 4.67
C GLU A 112 7.07 17.64 4.01
N ALA A 113 8.36 17.67 4.38
CA ALA A 113 9.36 16.75 3.87
C ALA A 113 9.01 15.28 4.16
N LEU A 114 8.50 15.01 5.37
CA LEU A 114 8.05 13.69 5.80
C LEU A 114 6.89 13.16 4.95
N VAL A 115 5.85 13.99 4.74
CA VAL A 115 4.67 13.64 3.92
C VAL A 115 5.09 13.37 2.48
N ARG A 116 5.88 14.26 1.89
CA ARG A 116 6.40 14.11 0.52
C ARG A 116 7.22 12.84 0.35
N PHE A 117 8.15 12.57 1.28
CA PHE A 117 8.98 11.38 1.25
C PHE A 117 8.13 10.10 1.32
N SER A 118 7.16 10.06 2.23
CA SER A 118 6.29 8.89 2.42
C SER A 118 5.43 8.63 1.18
N ILE A 119 4.81 9.66 0.61
CA ILE A 119 4.00 9.55 -0.62
C ILE A 119 4.89 9.10 -1.79
N LEU A 120 6.07 9.70 -1.99
CA LEU A 120 6.94 9.35 -3.11
C LEU A 120 7.44 7.89 -3.05
N ASN A 121 7.55 7.33 -1.85
CA ASN A 121 8.13 6.00 -1.63
C ASN A 121 7.11 4.88 -1.41
N HIS A 122 5.78 5.18 -1.35
CA HIS A 122 4.80 4.14 -1.05
C HIS A 122 4.71 3.06 -2.13
N ASN A 123 4.87 3.44 -3.42
CA ASN A 123 4.79 2.54 -4.57
C ASN A 123 6.15 1.95 -5.01
N LYS A 124 7.26 2.35 -4.40
CA LYS A 124 8.59 1.89 -4.81
C LYS A 124 8.87 0.47 -4.33
N LYS A 125 9.61 -0.30 -5.12
CA LYS A 125 10.09 -1.63 -4.72
C LYS A 125 10.94 -1.56 -3.45
N VAL A 126 11.80 -0.55 -3.36
CA VAL A 126 12.65 -0.26 -2.20
C VAL A 126 12.47 1.21 -1.83
N ILE A 127 12.29 1.49 -0.55
CA ILE A 127 12.27 2.87 -0.04
C ILE A 127 13.63 3.51 -0.30
N ALA A 128 13.63 4.74 -0.79
CA ALA A 128 14.87 5.49 -1.03
C ALA A 128 15.69 5.60 0.28
N PRO A 129 17.04 5.55 0.20
CA PRO A 129 17.89 5.75 1.36
C PRO A 129 17.60 7.09 2.03
N THR A 130 17.52 7.07 3.37
CA THR A 130 17.37 8.27 4.19
C THR A 130 18.05 8.06 5.54
N GLU A 131 18.68 9.11 6.05
CA GLU A 131 19.23 9.16 7.42
C GLU A 131 18.15 9.56 8.45
N ASP A 132 16.98 10.00 7.99
CA ASP A 132 15.86 10.35 8.87
C ASP A 132 15.04 9.10 9.21
N ALA A 133 15.21 8.60 10.45
CA ALA A 133 14.47 7.45 10.96
C ALA A 133 12.94 7.66 10.91
N ARG A 134 12.47 8.90 11.07
CA ARG A 134 11.05 9.25 11.01
C ARG A 134 10.50 9.11 9.58
N GLN A 135 11.24 9.57 8.57
CA GLN A 135 10.87 9.37 7.16
C GLN A 135 10.75 7.89 6.81
N LEU A 136 11.74 7.08 7.22
CA LEU A 136 11.71 5.64 6.97
C LEU A 136 10.52 4.96 7.67
N PHE A 137 10.25 5.35 8.92
CA PHE A 137 9.16 4.79 9.70
C PHE A 137 7.79 5.09 9.09
N PHE A 138 7.51 6.35 8.73
CA PHE A 138 6.23 6.74 8.14
C PHE A 138 6.05 6.23 6.70
N ALA A 139 7.12 6.15 5.92
CA ALA A 139 7.06 5.48 4.62
C ALA A 139 6.66 4.00 4.76
N ARG A 140 7.18 3.29 5.76
CA ARG A 140 6.79 1.91 6.10
C ARG A 140 5.33 1.83 6.55
N LEU A 141 4.88 2.77 7.38
CA LEU A 141 3.50 2.84 7.87
C LEU A 141 2.52 3.01 6.70
N LEU A 142 2.79 3.95 5.80
CA LEU A 142 1.94 4.18 4.63
C LEU A 142 1.93 2.97 3.69
N ARG A 143 3.08 2.35 3.42
CA ARG A 143 3.18 1.13 2.59
C ARG A 143 2.36 -0.02 3.16
N ASP A 144 2.38 -0.19 4.47
CA ASP A 144 1.61 -1.23 5.14
C ASP A 144 0.10 -0.95 5.07
N ALA A 145 -0.30 0.30 5.26
CA ALA A 145 -1.70 0.70 5.15
C ALA A 145 -2.25 0.48 3.73
N ASP A 146 -1.49 0.89 2.71
CA ASP A 146 -1.83 0.69 1.30
C ASP A 146 -1.89 -0.82 0.96
N LYS A 147 -0.87 -1.58 1.33
CA LYS A 147 -0.78 -3.01 1.05
C LYS A 147 -1.94 -3.79 1.69
N LEU A 148 -2.33 -3.47 2.93
CA LEU A 148 -3.45 -4.13 3.59
C LEU A 148 -4.77 -3.94 2.82
N ASP A 149 -5.00 -2.74 2.27
CA ASP A 149 -6.19 -2.51 1.46
C ASP A 149 -6.09 -3.10 0.05
N ILE A 150 -4.90 -3.16 -0.55
CA ILE A 150 -4.70 -3.83 -1.85
C ILE A 150 -5.11 -5.31 -1.78
N PHE A 151 -4.85 -6.03 -0.68
CA PHE A 151 -5.37 -7.40 -0.51
C PHE A 151 -6.90 -7.44 -0.61
N ARG A 152 -7.60 -6.48 0.01
CA ARG A 152 -9.06 -6.36 -0.09
C ARG A 152 -9.53 -6.06 -1.51
N VAL A 153 -8.90 -5.07 -2.16
CA VAL A 153 -9.24 -4.64 -3.53
C VAL A 153 -9.06 -5.78 -4.54
N LEU A 154 -8.02 -6.60 -4.36
CA LEU A 154 -7.69 -7.68 -5.29
C LEU A 154 -8.44 -8.99 -5.02
N ARG A 155 -9.08 -9.14 -3.85
CA ARG A 155 -9.82 -10.36 -3.48
C ARG A 155 -10.91 -10.76 -4.50
N PRO A 156 -11.77 -9.84 -4.99
CA PRO A 156 -12.79 -10.18 -5.99
C PRO A 156 -12.24 -10.64 -7.34
N PHE A 157 -10.95 -10.39 -7.61
CA PHE A 157 -10.27 -10.80 -8.84
C PHE A 157 -9.44 -12.08 -8.70
N LEU A 158 -9.63 -12.81 -7.59
CA LEU A 158 -9.09 -14.15 -7.41
C LEU A 158 -9.96 -15.11 -8.21
N ALA A 159 -9.41 -15.68 -9.28
CA ALA A 159 -10.04 -16.73 -10.07
C ALA A 159 -9.29 -18.06 -9.85
N PRO A 160 -9.94 -19.21 -9.97
CA PRO A 160 -9.26 -20.51 -9.99
C PRO A 160 -8.11 -20.52 -11.03
N SER A 161 -7.14 -21.43 -10.86
CA SER A 161 -6.12 -21.62 -11.86
C SER A 161 -6.75 -22.02 -13.20
N ASP A 162 -6.25 -21.44 -14.29
CA ASP A 162 -6.67 -21.77 -15.65
C ASP A 162 -5.88 -22.96 -16.24
N GLY A 163 -5.05 -23.59 -15.41
CA GLY A 163 -4.21 -24.71 -15.81
C GLY A 163 -2.87 -24.33 -16.43
N THR A 164 -2.59 -23.04 -16.64
CA THR A 164 -1.26 -22.60 -17.15
C THR A 164 -0.17 -22.80 -16.11
N GLY A 165 -0.52 -22.80 -14.82
CA GLY A 165 0.40 -23.04 -13.71
C GLY A 165 1.31 -21.86 -13.40
N VAL A 166 2.21 -22.08 -12.44
CA VAL A 166 3.22 -21.10 -12.02
C VAL A 166 4.50 -21.27 -12.84
N SER A 167 5.10 -20.17 -13.26
CA SER A 167 6.40 -20.18 -13.93
C SER A 167 7.50 -20.76 -13.00
N PRO A 168 8.43 -21.59 -13.51
CA PRO A 168 9.41 -22.27 -12.67
C PRO A 168 10.26 -21.33 -11.81
N ASP A 169 10.71 -20.21 -12.37
CA ASP A 169 11.52 -19.20 -11.66
C ASP A 169 10.73 -18.50 -10.52
N PHE A 170 9.41 -18.35 -10.65
CA PHE A 170 8.55 -17.84 -9.59
C PHE A 170 8.34 -18.87 -8.47
N LEU A 171 8.14 -20.14 -8.86
CA LEU A 171 7.99 -21.22 -7.90
C LEU A 171 9.26 -21.42 -7.06
N GLU A 172 10.44 -21.45 -7.71
CA GLU A 172 11.73 -21.56 -7.01
C GLU A 172 11.92 -20.43 -5.98
N LYS A 173 11.65 -19.20 -6.36
CA LYS A 173 11.76 -18.04 -5.47
C LYS A 173 10.74 -18.07 -4.34
N PHE A 174 9.51 -18.51 -4.61
CA PHE A 174 8.50 -18.67 -3.58
C PHE A 174 8.93 -19.73 -2.54
N ILE A 175 9.43 -20.87 -2.99
CA ILE A 175 9.98 -21.93 -2.11
C ILE A 175 11.17 -21.39 -1.32
N ALA A 176 12.02 -20.57 -1.91
CA ALA A 176 13.16 -19.94 -1.25
C ALA A 176 12.75 -18.81 -0.28
N GLY A 177 11.53 -18.26 -0.37
CA GLY A 177 11.09 -17.09 0.37
C GLY A 177 11.72 -15.80 -0.15
N GLU A 178 12.09 -15.77 -1.43
CA GLU A 178 12.75 -14.65 -2.09
C GLU A 178 11.76 -13.81 -2.89
N GLN A 179 12.09 -12.51 -3.05
CA GLN A 179 11.31 -11.59 -3.88
C GLN A 179 11.51 -11.86 -5.37
N VAL A 180 10.46 -11.70 -6.15
CA VAL A 180 10.49 -11.82 -7.61
C VAL A 180 10.52 -10.46 -8.30
N ASP A 181 10.91 -10.48 -9.56
CA ASP A 181 10.77 -9.36 -10.47
C ASP A 181 9.37 -9.37 -11.09
N TYR A 182 8.52 -8.42 -10.69
CA TYR A 182 7.13 -8.32 -11.13
C TYR A 182 6.98 -8.09 -12.64
N THR A 183 8.02 -7.57 -13.30
CA THR A 183 8.01 -7.36 -14.77
C THR A 183 8.05 -8.68 -15.54
N LYS A 184 8.38 -9.79 -14.86
CA LYS A 184 8.47 -11.13 -15.44
C LYS A 184 7.23 -11.99 -15.25
N ILE A 185 6.14 -11.43 -14.72
CA ILE A 185 4.85 -12.13 -14.58
C ILE A 185 4.36 -12.58 -15.97
N ARG A 186 4.05 -13.88 -16.12
CA ARG A 186 3.58 -14.48 -17.38
C ARG A 186 2.20 -15.08 -17.26
N THR A 187 1.82 -15.57 -16.08
CA THR A 187 0.55 -16.26 -15.84
C THR A 187 -0.27 -15.60 -14.74
N MET A 188 -1.56 -15.96 -14.68
CA MET A 188 -2.41 -15.51 -13.57
C MET A 188 -1.99 -16.15 -12.23
N ASP A 189 -1.41 -17.35 -12.28
CA ASP A 189 -0.88 -18.04 -11.10
C ASP A 189 0.41 -17.37 -10.60
N ASP A 190 1.28 -16.87 -11.48
CA ASP A 190 2.41 -16.01 -11.09
C ASP A 190 1.94 -14.78 -10.31
N ARG A 191 0.84 -14.13 -10.75
CA ARG A 191 0.27 -12.96 -10.05
C ARG A 191 -0.23 -13.30 -8.65
N LYS A 192 -0.86 -14.47 -8.46
CA LYS A 192 -1.31 -14.95 -7.16
C LYS A 192 -0.12 -15.21 -6.24
N LEU A 193 0.92 -15.86 -6.77
CA LEU A 193 2.13 -16.14 -6.01
C LEU A 193 2.85 -14.85 -5.57
N VAL A 194 2.96 -13.88 -6.47
CA VAL A 194 3.50 -12.54 -6.15
C VAL A 194 2.72 -11.89 -5.00
N ARG A 195 1.38 -12.00 -4.98
CA ARG A 195 0.56 -11.45 -3.89
C ARG A 195 0.87 -12.13 -2.55
N LEU A 196 1.08 -13.45 -2.54
CA LEU A 196 1.55 -14.14 -1.32
C LEU A 196 2.92 -13.65 -0.87
N MET A 197 3.84 -13.39 -1.82
CA MET A 197 5.19 -12.90 -1.51
C MET A 197 5.20 -11.47 -0.95
N TRP A 198 4.14 -10.67 -1.16
CA TRP A 198 3.99 -9.36 -0.51
C TRP A 198 3.94 -9.44 1.02
N VAL A 199 3.56 -10.58 1.57
CA VAL A 199 3.58 -10.84 3.01
C VAL A 199 4.97 -10.60 3.61
N TYR A 200 6.04 -10.95 2.88
CA TYR A 200 7.43 -10.72 3.32
C TYR A 200 7.84 -9.24 3.34
N ASP A 201 7.11 -8.37 2.64
CA ASP A 201 7.34 -6.92 2.59
C ASP A 201 6.41 -6.13 3.52
N VAL A 202 5.65 -6.80 4.39
CA VAL A 202 4.89 -6.16 5.46
C VAL A 202 5.84 -5.79 6.60
N ASN A 203 5.80 -4.53 7.03
CA ASN A 203 6.72 -4.00 8.03
C ASN A 203 6.24 -4.26 9.46
N PHE A 204 4.96 -4.08 9.75
CA PHE A 204 4.37 -4.16 11.08
C PHE A 204 3.61 -5.46 11.30
N SER A 205 3.79 -6.05 12.50
CA SER A 205 3.09 -7.26 12.94
C SER A 205 1.58 -7.05 12.93
N TRP A 206 1.13 -5.88 13.37
CA TRP A 206 -0.27 -5.48 13.36
C TRP A 206 -0.92 -5.60 11.97
N THR A 207 -0.23 -5.15 10.93
CA THR A 207 -0.71 -5.26 9.55
C THR A 207 -0.84 -6.71 9.13
N LEU A 208 0.19 -7.51 9.43
CA LEU A 208 0.21 -8.93 9.04
C LEU A 208 -0.83 -9.75 9.80
N GLN A 209 -1.08 -9.44 11.09
CA GLN A 209 -2.18 -10.05 11.84
C GLN A 209 -3.52 -9.82 11.14
N ARG A 210 -3.79 -8.60 10.63
CA ARG A 210 -5.03 -8.29 9.91
C ARG A 210 -5.12 -8.99 8.56
N VAL A 211 -3.99 -9.13 7.84
CA VAL A 211 -3.95 -9.93 6.60
C VAL A 211 -4.35 -11.38 6.90
N LYS A 212 -3.81 -11.95 7.99
CA LYS A 212 -4.13 -13.30 8.47
C LYS A 212 -5.60 -13.42 8.91
N GLU A 213 -6.07 -12.55 9.81
CA GLU A 213 -7.42 -12.55 10.37
C GLU A 213 -8.52 -12.43 9.30
N ARG A 214 -8.24 -11.67 8.23
CA ARG A 214 -9.16 -11.49 7.10
C ARG A 214 -9.12 -12.64 6.09
N GLY A 215 -8.26 -13.64 6.31
CA GLY A 215 -8.14 -14.83 5.48
C GLY A 215 -7.54 -14.60 4.09
N TYR A 216 -6.88 -13.47 3.84
CA TYR A 216 -6.37 -13.15 2.50
C TYR A 216 -5.31 -14.13 1.99
N ILE A 217 -4.47 -14.66 2.88
CA ILE A 217 -3.45 -15.65 2.55
C ILE A 217 -4.11 -16.93 2.08
N GLU A 218 -5.05 -17.45 2.87
CA GLU A 218 -5.74 -18.71 2.59
C GLU A 218 -6.61 -18.61 1.33
N ASP A 219 -7.25 -17.46 1.12
CA ASP A 219 -8.02 -17.22 -0.11
C ASP A 219 -7.12 -17.30 -1.36
N ILE A 220 -5.90 -16.74 -1.30
CA ILE A 220 -4.99 -16.81 -2.45
C ILE A 220 -4.49 -18.24 -2.64
N ILE A 221 -4.10 -18.94 -1.56
CA ILE A 221 -3.63 -20.34 -1.59
C ILE A 221 -4.70 -21.23 -2.21
N ALA A 222 -5.97 -21.07 -1.82
CA ALA A 222 -7.09 -21.87 -2.33
C ALA A 222 -7.33 -21.71 -3.83
N HIS A 223 -6.80 -20.64 -4.45
CA HIS A 223 -6.92 -20.36 -5.89
C HIS A 223 -5.63 -20.67 -6.68
N LEU A 224 -4.59 -21.20 -6.02
CA LEU A 224 -3.39 -21.68 -6.71
C LEU A 224 -3.63 -23.06 -7.36
N PRO A 225 -2.84 -23.41 -8.38
CA PRO A 225 -2.89 -24.76 -8.94
C PRO A 225 -2.41 -25.80 -7.91
N GLU A 226 -2.93 -27.03 -8.02
CA GLU A 226 -2.43 -28.15 -7.24
C GLU A 226 -1.03 -28.56 -7.72
N ASP A 227 0.00 -28.11 -7.00
CA ASP A 227 1.39 -28.47 -7.25
C ASP A 227 2.06 -28.84 -5.91
N PRO A 228 2.44 -30.12 -5.70
CA PRO A 228 3.07 -30.56 -4.46
C PRO A 228 4.34 -29.80 -4.10
N ARG A 229 5.04 -29.21 -5.09
CA ARG A 229 6.26 -28.41 -4.86
C ARG A 229 5.97 -27.11 -4.11
N MET A 230 4.75 -26.59 -4.18
CA MET A 230 4.36 -25.39 -3.45
C MET A 230 4.23 -25.61 -1.94
N ALA A 231 4.00 -26.85 -1.49
CA ALA A 231 3.77 -27.16 -0.09
C ALA A 231 4.87 -26.60 0.83
N LEU A 232 6.14 -26.75 0.44
CA LEU A 232 7.27 -26.21 1.21
C LEU A 232 7.27 -24.67 1.27
N GLY A 233 6.91 -24.01 0.17
CA GLY A 233 6.79 -22.55 0.13
C GLY A 233 5.65 -22.03 1.00
N ILE A 234 4.50 -22.73 0.99
CA ILE A 234 3.33 -22.41 1.82
C ILE A 234 3.66 -22.62 3.31
N GLU A 235 4.29 -23.74 3.67
CA GLU A 235 4.75 -24.00 5.04
C GLU A 235 5.69 -22.91 5.55
N ARG A 236 6.66 -22.52 4.72
CA ARG A 236 7.59 -21.42 5.05
C ARG A 236 6.85 -20.08 5.22
N LEU A 237 5.89 -19.79 4.34
CA LEU A 237 5.06 -18.57 4.42
C LEU A 237 4.30 -18.55 5.75
N HIS A 238 3.61 -19.63 6.11
CA HIS A 238 2.88 -19.74 7.37
C HIS A 238 3.82 -19.59 8.58
N ALA A 239 4.96 -20.26 8.59
CA ALA A 239 5.95 -20.13 9.66
C ALA A 239 6.47 -18.68 9.80
N TYR A 240 6.69 -17.99 8.68
CA TYR A 240 7.05 -16.57 8.68
C TYR A 240 5.95 -15.70 9.28
N VAL A 241 4.69 -15.92 8.85
CA VAL A 241 3.51 -15.16 9.34
C VAL A 241 3.36 -15.33 10.84
N GLU A 242 3.39 -16.57 11.36
CA GLU A 242 3.29 -16.85 12.79
C GLU A 242 4.40 -16.15 13.58
N LYS A 243 5.64 -16.31 13.12
CA LYS A 243 6.81 -15.67 13.75
C LYS A 243 6.75 -14.15 13.74
N LYS A 244 6.25 -13.55 12.65
CA LYS A 244 6.14 -12.09 12.54
C LYS A 244 5.00 -11.57 13.39
N CYS A 245 3.83 -12.21 13.36
CA CYS A 245 2.66 -11.84 14.16
C CYS A 245 2.87 -11.95 15.67
N ALA A 246 3.82 -12.80 16.12
CA ALA A 246 4.18 -12.91 17.55
C ALA A 246 5.07 -11.78 18.06
N LYS A 247 5.54 -10.88 17.19
CA LYS A 247 6.37 -9.73 17.60
C LYS A 247 5.49 -8.55 17.98
N GLU A 248 5.93 -7.82 19.01
CA GLU A 248 5.36 -6.52 19.33
C GLU A 248 5.90 -5.45 18.36
N ASP A 249 5.03 -4.59 17.89
CA ASP A 249 5.40 -3.42 17.12
C ASP A 249 5.74 -2.27 18.08
N ALA A 250 6.82 -1.55 17.79
CA ALA A 250 7.21 -0.37 18.54
C ALA A 250 7.71 0.72 17.59
N ALA A 251 7.30 1.95 17.85
CA ALA A 251 7.91 3.09 17.19
C ALA A 251 9.30 3.35 17.80
N PRO A 252 10.33 3.63 16.97
CA PRO A 252 11.64 4.02 17.48
C PRO A 252 11.57 5.24 18.40
N ALA A 253 12.44 5.29 19.43
CA ALA A 253 12.46 6.39 20.40
C ALA A 253 12.60 7.77 19.71
N GLU A 254 13.36 7.85 18.64
CA GLU A 254 13.57 9.06 17.83
C GLU A 254 12.27 9.56 17.17
N VAL A 255 11.34 8.65 16.85
CA VAL A 255 10.01 8.99 16.32
C VAL A 255 9.12 9.54 17.42
N LEU A 256 9.16 8.94 18.62
CA LEU A 256 8.31 9.32 19.76
C LEU A 256 8.73 10.65 20.42
N GLN A 257 10.01 11.05 20.32
CA GLN A 257 10.53 12.24 21.00
C GLN A 257 10.13 13.57 20.34
N ARG A 258 9.82 13.60 19.06
CA ARG A 258 9.42 14.81 18.32
C ARG A 258 7.94 15.17 18.42
N GLY A 259 7.13 14.32 19.01
CA GLY A 259 5.68 14.54 19.21
C GLY A 259 5.34 15.24 20.55
N LYS A 260 6.35 15.71 21.29
CA LYS A 260 6.20 16.51 22.50
C LYS A 260 6.58 17.94 22.20
#